data_7077e5e03218b3da3fa61f09787a42ab
#
_entry.id   7077e5e03218b3da3fa61f09787a42ab
#
_cell.length_a   1.000
_cell.length_b   1.000
_cell.length_c   1.000
_cell.angle_alpha   90.00
_cell.angle_beta   90.00
_cell.angle_gamma   90.00
#
_symmetry.space_group_name_H-M   'P 1'
#
loop_
_entity.id
_entity.type
_entity.pdbx_description
1 polymer ?
#
loop_
_entity_poly.entity_id
_entity_poly.type
_entity_poly.pdbx_seq_one_letter_code
_entity_poly.pdbx_strand_id
1 'polypeptide(L)' 'MKAKVYVTLKKSVLDPQGKAVQHALSSLGFGDVKDVRVGKYIELDLGSVEKTQAEQKIKMMCEKLLANTVIEDFKYELN' A
#
# COMPACT_ATOMS: atom_id res chain seq x y z
N MET A 1 -9.79 -18.22 -1.09
CA MET A 1 -8.94 -17.38 -0.24
C MET A 1 -8.77 -16.02 -0.89
N LYS A 2 -8.86 -14.98 -0.10
CA LYS A 2 -8.69 -13.60 -0.58
C LYS A 2 -7.46 -12.98 0.06
N ALA A 3 -6.78 -12.12 -0.70
CA ALA A 3 -5.63 -11.38 -0.24
C ALA A 3 -5.90 -9.89 -0.33
N LYS A 4 -5.42 -9.16 0.67
CA LYS A 4 -5.44 -7.69 0.70
C LYS A 4 -4.00 -7.23 0.72
N VAL A 5 -3.64 -6.38 -0.22
CA VAL A 5 -2.28 -5.86 -0.35
C VAL A 5 -2.29 -4.34 -0.18
N TYR A 6 -1.44 -3.86 0.70
CA TYR A 6 -1.28 -2.44 0.98
C TYR A 6 0.10 -2.00 0.51
N VAL A 7 0.15 -1.03 -0.38
CA VAL A 7 1.39 -0.52 -0.95
C VAL A 7 1.52 0.97 -0.64
N THR A 8 2.63 1.36 -0.05
CA THR A 8 2.91 2.76 0.27
C THR A 8 4.32 3.12 -0.13
N LEU A 9 4.56 4.40 -0.41
CA LEU A 9 5.93 4.89 -0.61
C LEU A 9 6.74 4.72 0.67
N LYS A 10 8.02 4.40 0.53
CA LYS A 10 8.94 4.37 1.65
C LYS A 10 9.00 5.75 2.31
N LYS A 11 9.22 5.78 3.61
CA LYS A 11 9.22 7.04 4.38
C LYS A 11 10.26 8.03 3.88
N SER A 12 11.36 7.56 3.32
CA SER A 12 12.42 8.39 2.76
C SER A 12 12.08 8.98 1.40
N VAL A 13 11.00 8.52 0.76
CA VAL A 13 10.58 8.98 -0.56
C VAL A 13 9.52 10.07 -0.40
N LEU A 14 9.70 11.19 -1.09
CA LEU A 14 8.73 12.28 -1.10
C LEU A 14 7.43 11.79 -1.74
N ASP A 15 6.30 12.13 -1.10
CA ASP A 15 4.96 11.81 -1.58
C ASP A 15 4.24 13.11 -2.00
N PRO A 16 4.27 13.47 -3.29
CA PRO A 16 3.61 14.70 -3.75
C PRO A 16 2.09 14.67 -3.55
N GLN A 17 1.46 13.49 -3.70
CA GLN A 17 0.02 13.35 -3.47
C GLN A 17 -0.32 13.56 -2.00
N GLY A 18 0.47 12.97 -1.11
CA GLY A 18 0.30 13.17 0.33
C GLY A 18 0.45 14.63 0.74
N LYS A 19 1.43 15.32 0.17
CA LYS A 19 1.63 16.75 0.42
C LYS A 19 0.44 17.59 -0.07
N ALA A 20 -0.11 17.28 -1.23
CA ALA A 20 -1.27 17.98 -1.77
C ALA A 20 -2.50 17.78 -0.87
N VAL A 21 -2.73 16.55 -0.39
CA VAL A 21 -3.82 16.27 0.55
C VAL A 21 -3.62 17.02 1.85
N GLN A 22 -2.41 17.04 2.38
CA GLN A 22 -2.10 17.75 3.61
C GLN A 22 -2.39 19.24 3.48
N HIS A 23 -2.00 19.86 2.38
CA HIS A 23 -2.27 21.29 2.11
C HIS A 23 -3.77 21.56 2.02
N ALA A 24 -4.51 20.70 1.34
CA ALA A 24 -5.96 20.83 1.22
C ALA A 24 -6.64 20.73 2.58
N LEU A 25 -6.20 19.81 3.43
CA LEU A 25 -6.72 19.64 4.79
C LEU A 25 -6.44 20.89 5.63
N SER A 26 -5.25 21.45 5.55
CA SER A 26 -4.91 22.70 6.22
C SER A 26 -5.84 23.84 5.81
N SER A 27 -6.12 23.94 4.51
CA SER A 27 -7.03 24.98 3.98
C SER A 27 -8.45 24.82 4.48
N LEU A 28 -8.85 23.59 4.82
CA LEU A 28 -10.16 23.27 5.37
C LEU A 28 -10.25 23.40 6.89
N GLY A 29 -9.18 23.82 7.54
CA GLY A 29 -9.14 24.00 8.99
C GLY A 29 -8.56 22.83 9.77
N PHE A 30 -8.00 21.83 9.10
CA PHE A 30 -7.38 20.66 9.73
C PHE A 30 -5.85 20.77 9.76
N GLY A 31 -5.36 21.91 10.24
CA GLY A 31 -3.91 22.18 10.30
C GLY A 31 -3.15 21.35 11.31
N ASP A 32 -3.84 20.57 12.14
CA ASP A 32 -3.24 19.64 13.10
C ASP A 32 -2.76 18.33 12.47
N VAL A 33 -3.08 18.10 11.20
CA VAL A 33 -2.57 16.94 10.46
C VAL A 33 -1.09 17.17 10.13
N LYS A 34 -0.23 16.33 10.68
CA LYS A 34 1.24 16.51 10.59
C LYS A 34 1.83 15.92 9.33
N ASP A 35 1.24 14.86 8.81
CA ASP A 35 1.75 14.17 7.63
C ASP A 35 0.62 13.40 6.97
N VAL A 36 0.72 13.24 5.65
CA VAL A 36 -0.23 12.46 4.86
C VAL A 36 0.56 11.63 3.86
N ARG A 37 0.26 10.33 3.83
CA ARG A 37 0.86 9.41 2.86
C ARG A 37 -0.27 8.75 2.09
N VAL A 38 -0.18 8.78 0.78
CA VAL A 38 -1.19 8.16 -0.11
C VAL A 38 -0.61 6.84 -0.63
N GLY A 39 -1.39 5.79 -0.54
CA GLY A 39 -0.96 4.46 -0.99
C GLY A 39 -2.02 3.78 -1.82
N LYS A 40 -1.74 2.53 -2.17
CA LYS A 40 -2.66 1.68 -2.93
C LYS A 40 -3.18 0.55 -2.06
N TYR A 41 -4.43 0.17 -2.29
CA TYR A 41 -5.04 -1.00 -1.69
C TYR A 41 -5.51 -1.92 -2.82
N ILE A 42 -5.04 -3.17 -2.79
CA ILE A 42 -5.32 -4.14 -3.86
C ILE A 42 -5.97 -5.36 -3.26
N GLU A 43 -7.10 -5.79 -3.81
CA GLU A 43 -7.76 -7.03 -3.42
C GLU A 43 -7.56 -8.08 -4.50
N LEU A 44 -7.22 -9.29 -4.08
CA LEU A 44 -6.99 -10.42 -4.97
C LEU A 44 -7.81 -11.61 -4.51
N ASP A 45 -8.48 -12.26 -5.45
CA ASP A 45 -9.16 -13.54 -5.18
C ASP A 45 -8.26 -14.66 -5.74
N LEU A 46 -7.71 -15.45 -4.83
CA LEU A 46 -6.77 -16.51 -5.19
C LEU A 46 -7.45 -17.85 -5.42
N GLY A 47 -8.77 -17.91 -5.25
CA GLY A 47 -9.50 -19.17 -5.37
C GLY A 47 -9.16 -20.15 -4.25
N SER A 48 -9.15 -21.43 -4.57
CA SER A 48 -8.86 -22.49 -3.60
C SER A 48 -7.37 -22.79 -3.61
N VAL A 49 -6.62 -22.19 -2.68
CA VAL A 49 -5.17 -22.35 -2.56
C VAL A 49 -4.83 -22.64 -1.10
N GLU A 50 -3.82 -23.43 -0.87
CA GLU A 50 -3.29 -23.60 0.48
C GLU A 50 -2.64 -22.30 0.95
N LYS A 51 -2.75 -22.03 2.26
CA LYS A 51 -2.23 -20.80 2.84
C LYS A 51 -0.75 -20.58 2.56
N THR A 52 0.07 -21.64 2.68
CA THR A 52 1.51 -21.56 2.41
C THR A 52 1.82 -21.15 0.98
N GLN A 53 1.09 -21.75 0.03
CA GLN A 53 1.26 -21.42 -1.38
C GLN A 53 0.77 -20.02 -1.67
N ALA A 54 -0.34 -19.61 -1.05
CA ALA A 54 -0.89 -18.27 -1.20
C ALA A 54 0.10 -17.21 -0.74
N GLU A 55 0.74 -17.42 0.41
CA GLU A 55 1.75 -16.49 0.93
C GLU A 55 2.92 -16.33 -0.03
N GLN A 56 3.44 -17.43 -0.56
CA GLN A 56 4.54 -17.39 -1.52
C GLN A 56 4.15 -16.65 -2.80
N LYS A 57 2.96 -16.93 -3.33
CA LYS A 57 2.47 -16.31 -4.56
C LYS A 57 2.26 -14.80 -4.38
N ILE A 58 1.64 -14.40 -3.27
CA ILE A 58 1.39 -12.99 -2.98
C ILE A 58 2.70 -12.23 -2.87
N LYS A 59 3.66 -12.79 -2.16
CA LYS A 59 4.98 -12.16 -2.00
C LYS A 59 5.65 -11.94 -3.35
N MET A 60 5.62 -12.96 -4.22
CA MET A 60 6.17 -12.84 -5.56
C MET A 60 5.43 -11.82 -6.42
N MET A 61 4.09 -11.78 -6.34
CA MET A 61 3.29 -10.80 -7.06
C MET A 61 3.64 -9.37 -6.64
N CYS A 62 3.76 -9.14 -5.33
CA CYS A 62 4.13 -7.83 -4.80
C CYS A 62 5.52 -7.41 -5.29
N GLU A 63 6.49 -8.31 -5.19
CA GLU A 63 7.88 -8.02 -5.57
C GLU A 63 8.04 -7.79 -7.07
N LYS A 64 7.27 -8.52 -7.91
CA LYS A 64 7.44 -8.47 -9.35
C LYS A 64 6.54 -7.47 -10.06
N LEU A 65 5.38 -7.14 -9.48
CA LEU A 65 4.39 -6.31 -10.18
C LEU A 65 3.68 -5.29 -9.30
N LEU A 66 3.14 -5.73 -8.15
CA LEU A 66 2.18 -4.91 -7.39
C LEU A 66 2.85 -3.75 -6.69
N ALA A 67 4.12 -3.87 -6.33
CA ALA A 67 4.88 -2.81 -5.70
C ALA A 67 6.21 -2.61 -6.42
N ASN A 68 6.64 -1.37 -6.50
CA ASN A 68 8.00 -1.04 -6.93
C ASN A 68 8.88 -1.01 -5.68
N THR A 69 9.56 -2.11 -5.38
CA THR A 69 10.28 -2.28 -4.13
C THR A 69 11.49 -1.35 -3.95
N VAL A 70 11.87 -0.64 -5.01
CA VAL A 70 12.91 0.40 -4.90
C VAL A 70 12.40 1.60 -4.10
N ILE A 71 11.14 1.98 -4.31
CA ILE A 71 10.55 3.19 -3.70
C ILE A 71 9.32 2.90 -2.84
N GLU A 72 8.80 1.69 -2.84
CA GLU A 72 7.58 1.33 -2.13
C GLU A 72 7.80 0.19 -1.15
N ASP A 73 7.05 0.23 -0.05
CA ASP A 73 6.90 -0.89 0.87
C ASP A 73 5.54 -1.53 0.64
N PHE A 74 5.41 -2.79 1.00
CA PHE A 74 4.12 -3.47 0.94
C PHE A 74 3.91 -4.35 2.16
N LYS A 75 2.65 -4.60 2.45
CA LYS A 75 2.23 -5.62 3.41
C LYS A 75 0.99 -6.30 2.87
N TYR A 76 0.70 -7.50 3.33
CA TYR A 76 -0.47 -8.24 2.87
C TYR A 76 -1.15 -8.97 4.02
N GLU A 77 -2.45 -9.25 3.82
CA GLU A 77 -3.26 -10.06 4.72
C GLU A 77 -3.93 -11.14 3.90
N LEU A 78 -4.01 -12.34 4.45
CA LEU A 78 -4.71 -13.48 3.86
C LEU A 78 -5.85 -13.92 4.78
N ASN A 79 -6.99 -14.27 4.17
CA ASN A 79 -8.13 -14.81 4.93
C ASN A 79 -8.89 -15.87 4.15
#